data_e3ad8f02c5e45080f3cdd033c033d3c8
#
_entry.id   e3ad8f02c5e45080f3cdd033c033d3c8
#
_cell.length_a   1.000
_cell.length_b   1.000
_cell.length_c   1.000
_cell.angle_alpha   90.00
_cell.angle_beta   90.00
_cell.angle_gamma   90.00
#
_symmetry.space_group_name_H-M   'P 1'
#
loop_
_entity.id
_entity.type
_entity.pdbx_description
1 polymer ?
#
loop_
_entity_poly.entity_id
_entity_poly.type
_entity_poly.pdbx_seq_one_letter_code
_entity_poly.pdbx_strand_id
1 'polypeptide(L)'
;MAVTIQKIAELSGVSRGTVDRVLHGRPNVNPMIREKVVRAAEKLGYQPPAPSKSADCRQAAILIPQWTDGHFNRQIVSGIRKALRYIADPAFVLAEQPLRTMTMQELLRAMDEQIRSGVDGLIIRAENTPEVRAAIEQAVQQGVTVITYDADVPHSGRLCHAGQDLVRAGAIAAGVMARLIRPPEHVLIVTGNLRMEAHKGRVDGFCRRLLELGFSEDAYRVIETNEMPELTGELVAQVASGPTAACTPF
;
A
#
# COMPACT_ATOMS: atom_id res chain seq x y z
N MET A 1 13.34 -35.58 1.42
CA MET A 1 12.03 -36.29 1.57
C MET A 1 10.94 -35.24 1.60
N ALA A 2 9.90 -35.39 0.77
CA ALA A 2 8.77 -34.45 0.76
C ALA A 2 8.05 -34.44 2.10
N VAL A 3 7.75 -33.25 2.62
CA VAL A 3 6.94 -33.07 3.83
C VAL A 3 5.49 -33.34 3.49
N THR A 4 4.85 -34.23 4.23
CA THR A 4 3.47 -34.64 3.98
C THR A 4 2.53 -34.11 5.08
N ILE A 5 1.25 -33.95 4.76
CA ILE A 5 0.20 -33.61 5.73
C ILE A 5 0.20 -34.59 6.92
N GLN A 6 0.55 -35.84 6.67
CA GLN A 6 0.68 -36.86 7.70
C GLN A 6 1.75 -36.49 8.75
N LYS A 7 2.94 -36.08 8.33
CA LYS A 7 4.02 -35.66 9.24
C LYS A 7 3.67 -34.43 10.05
N ILE A 8 2.94 -33.47 9.44
CA ILE A 8 2.45 -32.29 10.15
C ILE A 8 1.39 -32.70 11.20
N ALA A 9 0.50 -33.63 10.87
CA ALA A 9 -0.49 -34.14 11.80
C ALA A 9 0.17 -34.81 13.02
N GLU A 10 1.17 -35.64 12.79
CA GLU A 10 1.96 -36.32 13.84
C GLU A 10 2.67 -35.29 14.75
N LEU A 11 3.32 -34.29 14.15
CA LEU A 11 4.09 -33.27 14.91
C LEU A 11 3.17 -32.31 15.68
N SER A 12 2.00 -31.96 15.13
CA SER A 12 1.04 -31.06 15.76
C SER A 12 0.07 -31.75 16.72
N GLY A 13 0.01 -33.07 16.71
CA GLY A 13 -0.89 -33.87 17.56
C GLY A 13 -2.36 -33.71 17.20
N VAL A 14 -2.68 -33.45 15.92
CA VAL A 14 -4.08 -33.28 15.43
C VAL A 14 -4.35 -34.21 14.25
N SER A 15 -5.61 -34.39 13.91
CA SER A 15 -6.01 -35.25 12.79
C SER A 15 -5.57 -34.65 11.44
N ARG A 16 -5.32 -35.51 10.43
CA ARG A 16 -5.04 -35.09 9.06
C ARG A 16 -6.08 -34.12 8.50
N GLY A 17 -7.36 -34.38 8.78
CA GLY A 17 -8.45 -33.50 8.35
C GLY A 17 -8.41 -32.13 8.99
N THR A 18 -7.92 -32.02 10.24
CA THR A 18 -7.70 -30.74 10.91
C THR A 18 -6.51 -29.99 10.29
N VAL A 19 -5.40 -30.71 10.00
CA VAL A 19 -4.25 -30.13 9.30
C VAL A 19 -4.66 -29.62 7.93
N ASP A 20 -5.39 -30.41 7.14
CA ASP A 20 -5.90 -30.01 5.83
C ASP A 20 -6.75 -28.74 5.91
N ARG A 21 -7.67 -28.67 6.88
CA ARG A 21 -8.50 -27.49 7.10
C ARG A 21 -7.69 -26.25 7.44
N VAL A 22 -6.65 -26.38 8.27
CA VAL A 22 -5.77 -25.26 8.64
C VAL A 22 -4.94 -24.79 7.45
N LEU A 23 -4.29 -25.72 6.74
CA LEU A 23 -3.41 -25.38 5.61
C LEU A 23 -4.17 -24.76 4.42
N HIS A 24 -5.44 -25.13 4.24
CA HIS A 24 -6.32 -24.55 3.21
C HIS A 24 -7.23 -23.43 3.72
N GLY A 25 -6.93 -22.85 4.89
CA GLY A 25 -7.65 -21.66 5.40
C GLY A 25 -9.11 -21.88 5.76
N ARG A 26 -9.62 -23.13 5.84
CA ARG A 26 -11.05 -23.41 6.05
C ARG A 26 -11.53 -22.90 7.41
N PRO A 27 -12.78 -22.39 7.50
CA PRO A 27 -13.35 -21.88 8.74
C PRO A 27 -13.58 -22.98 9.78
N ASN A 28 -13.92 -22.55 11.03
CA ASN A 28 -14.26 -23.43 12.15
C ASN A 28 -13.12 -24.31 12.67
N VAL A 29 -11.89 -23.77 12.71
CA VAL A 29 -10.77 -24.38 13.43
C VAL A 29 -10.41 -23.49 14.61
N ASN A 30 -10.26 -24.11 15.78
CA ASN A 30 -9.84 -23.41 17.00
C ASN A 30 -8.51 -22.68 16.78
N PRO A 31 -8.37 -21.39 17.17
CA PRO A 31 -7.16 -20.60 16.97
C PRO A 31 -5.90 -21.24 17.52
N MET A 32 -5.94 -21.87 18.70
CA MET A 32 -4.81 -22.57 19.30
C MET A 32 -4.37 -23.80 18.48
N ILE A 33 -5.33 -24.51 17.90
CA ILE A 33 -5.04 -25.65 17.03
C ILE A 33 -4.44 -25.16 15.71
N ARG A 34 -4.96 -24.06 15.16
CA ARG A 34 -4.41 -23.41 13.96
C ARG A 34 -2.94 -23.04 14.17
N GLU A 35 -2.62 -22.39 15.28
CA GLU A 35 -1.25 -21.99 15.61
C GLU A 35 -0.32 -23.20 15.75
N LYS A 36 -0.75 -24.28 16.40
CA LYS A 36 0.05 -25.52 16.51
C LYS A 36 0.36 -26.12 15.15
N VAL A 37 -0.60 -26.17 14.24
CA VAL A 37 -0.43 -26.72 12.91
C VAL A 37 0.52 -25.86 12.07
N VAL A 38 0.36 -24.54 12.12
CA VAL A 38 1.24 -23.59 11.38
C VAL A 38 2.69 -23.74 11.86
N ARG A 39 2.93 -23.74 13.17
CA ARG A 39 4.29 -23.93 13.72
C ARG A 39 4.88 -25.32 13.34
N ALA A 40 4.06 -26.36 13.30
CA ALA A 40 4.53 -27.68 12.87
C ALA A 40 4.88 -27.71 11.38
N ALA A 41 4.10 -27.03 10.54
CA ALA A 41 4.35 -26.90 9.12
C ALA A 41 5.64 -26.12 8.84
N GLU A 42 5.83 -24.98 9.50
CA GLU A 42 7.06 -24.15 9.41
C GLU A 42 8.30 -24.93 9.85
N LYS A 43 8.21 -25.65 10.99
CA LYS A 43 9.33 -26.43 11.51
C LYS A 43 9.77 -27.56 10.58
N LEU A 44 8.82 -28.11 9.80
CA LEU A 44 9.10 -29.15 8.80
C LEU A 44 9.47 -28.56 7.43
N GLY A 45 9.44 -27.24 7.25
CA GLY A 45 9.69 -26.60 5.96
C GLY A 45 8.60 -26.94 4.92
N TYR A 46 7.37 -27.18 5.37
CA TYR A 46 6.25 -27.46 4.47
C TYR A 46 5.89 -26.21 3.69
N GLN A 47 6.06 -26.27 2.39
CA GLN A 47 5.47 -25.31 1.46
C GLN A 47 4.16 -25.93 0.96
N PRO A 48 2.99 -25.29 1.21
CA PRO A 48 1.75 -25.76 0.60
C PRO A 48 1.95 -25.80 -0.91
N PRO A 49 1.48 -26.84 -1.60
CA PRO A 49 1.45 -26.83 -3.06
C PRO A 49 0.71 -25.58 -3.48
N ALA A 50 1.25 -24.87 -4.47
CA ALA A 50 0.54 -23.77 -5.08
C ALA A 50 -0.89 -24.26 -5.39
N PRO A 51 -1.93 -23.47 -5.05
CA PRO A 51 -3.31 -23.91 -5.29
C PRO A 51 -3.41 -24.31 -6.75
N SER A 52 -3.78 -25.57 -6.99
CA SER A 52 -4.02 -26.05 -8.36
C SER A 52 -5.13 -25.17 -8.93
N LYS A 53 -4.82 -24.35 -9.93
CA LYS A 53 -5.80 -23.50 -10.60
C LYS A 53 -6.93 -24.42 -11.08
N SER A 54 -8.09 -24.37 -10.43
CA SER A 54 -9.31 -24.71 -11.13
C SER A 54 -9.44 -23.69 -12.26
N ALA A 55 -9.75 -24.11 -13.46
CA ALA A 55 -9.79 -23.25 -14.65
C ALA A 55 -10.68 -21.99 -14.47
N ASP A 56 -11.50 -21.96 -13.44
CA ASP A 56 -12.44 -20.88 -13.11
C ASP A 56 -12.05 -20.02 -11.90
N CYS A 57 -10.93 -20.32 -11.20
CA CYS A 57 -10.53 -19.54 -10.02
C CYS A 57 -9.59 -18.42 -10.40
N ARG A 58 -10.02 -17.17 -10.20
CA ARG A 58 -9.21 -15.97 -10.38
C ARG A 58 -8.37 -15.67 -9.15
N GLN A 59 -7.10 -15.40 -9.37
CA GLN A 59 -6.14 -15.09 -8.32
C GLN A 59 -5.64 -13.66 -8.46
N ALA A 60 -5.78 -12.87 -7.41
CA ALA A 60 -5.16 -11.56 -7.33
C ALA A 60 -4.17 -11.50 -6.15
N ALA A 61 -3.15 -10.68 -6.27
CA ALA A 61 -2.25 -10.35 -5.17
C ALA A 61 -2.30 -8.85 -4.87
N ILE A 62 -2.35 -8.51 -3.58
CA ILE A 62 -2.14 -7.13 -3.13
C ILE A 62 -0.76 -7.01 -2.50
N LEU A 63 0.05 -6.10 -3.04
CA LEU A 63 1.39 -5.83 -2.53
C LEU A 63 1.29 -4.75 -1.45
N ILE A 64 1.59 -5.13 -0.19
CA ILE A 64 1.42 -4.27 0.98
C ILE A 64 2.79 -3.93 1.56
N PRO A 65 3.22 -2.66 1.53
CA PRO A 65 4.44 -2.25 2.22
C PRO A 65 4.34 -2.53 3.72
N GLN A 66 5.33 -3.21 4.29
CA GLN A 66 5.44 -3.40 5.73
C GLN A 66 6.14 -2.19 6.35
N TRP A 67 5.36 -1.22 6.81
CA TRP A 67 5.87 -0.19 7.72
C TRP A 67 5.78 -0.69 9.15
N THR A 68 6.83 -0.46 9.89
CA THR A 68 7.03 -1.05 11.21
C THR A 68 5.94 -0.69 12.24
N ASP A 69 5.23 0.46 12.08
CA ASP A 69 4.19 0.91 13.03
C ASP A 69 2.95 1.55 12.37
N GLY A 70 2.72 1.27 11.10
CA GLY A 70 1.73 1.98 10.31
C GLY A 70 0.28 1.74 10.71
N HIS A 71 -0.30 2.68 11.46
CA HIS A 71 -1.76 2.76 11.62
C HIS A 71 -2.47 2.69 10.26
N PHE A 72 -1.92 3.35 9.25
CA PHE A 72 -2.42 3.36 7.87
C PHE A 72 -2.50 1.94 7.27
N ASN A 73 -1.41 1.16 7.28
CA ASN A 73 -1.42 -0.20 6.74
C ASN A 73 -2.39 -1.13 7.47
N ARG A 74 -2.52 -0.98 8.80
CA ARG A 74 -3.52 -1.74 9.57
C ARG A 74 -4.94 -1.46 9.10
N GLN A 75 -5.27 -0.22 8.76
CA GLN A 75 -6.58 0.15 8.22
C GLN A 75 -6.81 -0.43 6.83
N ILE A 76 -5.81 -0.38 5.95
CA ILE A 76 -5.87 -1.00 4.61
C ILE A 76 -6.13 -2.50 4.73
N VAL A 77 -5.30 -3.22 5.48
CA VAL A 77 -5.44 -4.67 5.69
C VAL A 77 -6.80 -5.02 6.32
N SER A 78 -7.23 -4.25 7.32
CA SER A 78 -8.55 -4.43 7.93
C SER A 78 -9.69 -4.23 6.91
N GLY A 79 -9.58 -3.22 6.05
CA GLY A 79 -10.53 -2.94 4.97
C GLY A 79 -10.60 -4.08 3.96
N ILE A 80 -9.45 -4.58 3.51
CA ILE A 80 -9.32 -5.71 2.59
C ILE A 80 -9.99 -6.96 3.19
N ARG A 81 -9.65 -7.32 4.42
CA ARG A 81 -10.22 -8.48 5.11
C ARG A 81 -11.75 -8.35 5.32
N LYS A 82 -12.21 -7.13 5.50
CA LYS A 82 -13.65 -6.82 5.59
C LYS A 82 -14.34 -7.01 4.22
N ALA A 83 -13.75 -6.48 3.15
CA ALA A 83 -14.25 -6.61 1.80
C ALA A 83 -14.33 -8.07 1.34
N LEU A 84 -13.29 -8.87 1.59
CA LEU A 84 -13.26 -10.30 1.26
C LEU A 84 -14.38 -11.11 1.91
N ARG A 85 -14.86 -10.68 3.09
CA ARG A 85 -16.03 -11.31 3.73
C ARG A 85 -17.34 -11.02 3.00
N TYR A 86 -17.44 -9.91 2.28
CA TYR A 86 -18.63 -9.56 1.50
C TYR A 86 -18.60 -10.11 0.08
N ILE A 87 -17.41 -10.27 -0.51
CA ILE A 87 -17.27 -10.78 -1.89
C ILE A 87 -17.71 -12.25 -1.96
N ALA A 88 -17.45 -13.05 -0.92
CA ALA A 88 -17.92 -14.44 -0.75
C ALA A 88 -17.91 -15.30 -2.04
N ASP A 89 -17.08 -14.96 -3.04
CA ASP A 89 -16.96 -15.69 -4.27
C ASP A 89 -15.86 -16.75 -4.12
N PRO A 90 -16.21 -18.04 -4.13
CA PRO A 90 -15.22 -19.12 -4.01
C PRO A 90 -14.26 -19.19 -5.22
N ALA A 91 -14.61 -18.54 -6.34
CA ALA A 91 -13.79 -18.46 -7.53
C ALA A 91 -12.80 -17.27 -7.48
N PHE A 92 -12.75 -16.51 -6.39
CA PHE A 92 -11.83 -15.39 -6.22
C PHE A 92 -10.95 -15.56 -4.98
N VAL A 93 -9.63 -15.50 -5.18
CA VAL A 93 -8.64 -15.54 -4.10
C VAL A 93 -7.78 -14.28 -4.15
N LEU A 94 -7.69 -13.56 -3.04
CA LEU A 94 -6.77 -12.44 -2.87
C LEU A 94 -5.67 -12.82 -1.88
N ALA A 95 -4.42 -12.82 -2.33
CA ALA A 95 -3.24 -13.03 -1.50
C ALA A 95 -2.67 -11.69 -1.02
N GLU A 96 -2.45 -11.55 0.29
CA GLU A 96 -1.70 -10.44 0.87
C GLU A 96 -0.21 -10.74 0.75
N GLN A 97 0.53 -9.91 -0.02
CA GLN A 97 1.97 -10.06 -0.21
C GLN A 97 2.70 -8.90 0.48
N PRO A 98 3.37 -9.14 1.60
CA PRO A 98 4.11 -8.11 2.29
C PRO A 98 5.38 -7.74 1.52
N LEU A 99 5.61 -6.45 1.31
CA LEU A 99 6.88 -5.92 0.84
C LEU A 99 7.80 -5.63 2.02
N ARG A 100 9.01 -6.14 2.00
CA ARG A 100 9.99 -5.97 3.10
C ARG A 100 10.49 -4.52 3.22
N THR A 101 10.55 -3.83 2.10
CA THR A 101 10.99 -2.43 2.00
C THR A 101 10.04 -1.64 1.11
N MET A 102 10.13 -0.30 1.20
CA MET A 102 9.37 0.63 0.33
C MET A 102 10.15 1.00 -0.94
N THR A 103 11.18 0.25 -1.28
CA THR A 103 11.98 0.58 -2.46
C THR A 103 11.26 0.18 -3.75
N MET A 104 11.44 0.97 -4.79
CA MET A 104 10.95 0.67 -6.13
C MET A 104 11.44 -0.71 -6.61
N GLN A 105 12.69 -1.06 -6.33
CA GLN A 105 13.27 -2.36 -6.71
C GLN A 105 12.54 -3.53 -6.07
N GLU A 106 12.18 -3.42 -4.78
CA GLU A 106 11.41 -4.47 -4.09
C GLU A 106 10.01 -4.59 -4.68
N LEU A 107 9.34 -3.47 -4.99
CA LEU A 107 8.05 -3.48 -5.65
C LEU A 107 8.11 -4.17 -7.01
N LEU A 108 9.06 -3.77 -7.86
CA LEU A 108 9.23 -4.34 -9.20
C LEU A 108 9.53 -5.84 -9.14
N ARG A 109 10.40 -6.28 -8.21
CA ARG A 109 10.69 -7.68 -7.96
C ARG A 109 9.43 -8.45 -7.55
N ALA A 110 8.68 -7.92 -6.60
CA ALA A 110 7.45 -8.56 -6.12
C ALA A 110 6.37 -8.64 -7.21
N MET A 111 6.23 -7.61 -8.05
CA MET A 111 5.34 -7.65 -9.21
C MET A 111 5.72 -8.78 -10.17
N ASP A 112 7.00 -8.88 -10.54
CA ASP A 112 7.50 -9.91 -11.44
C ASP A 112 7.31 -11.33 -10.86
N GLU A 113 7.57 -11.54 -9.57
CA GLU A 113 7.31 -12.80 -8.88
C GLU A 113 5.84 -13.20 -8.92
N GLN A 114 4.92 -12.27 -8.67
CA GLN A 114 3.48 -12.55 -8.73
C GLN A 114 3.01 -12.84 -10.15
N ILE A 115 3.48 -12.10 -11.15
CA ILE A 115 3.17 -12.35 -12.56
C ILE A 115 3.64 -13.75 -12.96
N ARG A 116 4.87 -14.15 -12.62
CA ARG A 116 5.39 -15.50 -12.89
C ARG A 116 4.62 -16.59 -12.14
N SER A 117 4.08 -16.31 -10.97
CA SER A 117 3.22 -17.26 -10.26
C SER A 117 1.85 -17.44 -10.93
N GLY A 118 1.53 -16.59 -11.90
CA GLY A 118 0.35 -16.65 -12.72
C GLY A 118 -0.89 -16.05 -12.08
N VAL A 119 -0.76 -14.94 -11.35
CA VAL A 119 -1.92 -14.17 -10.86
C VAL A 119 -2.67 -13.53 -12.03
N ASP A 120 -3.98 -13.38 -11.89
CA ASP A 120 -4.83 -12.71 -12.87
C ASP A 120 -4.93 -11.19 -12.59
N GLY A 121 -4.55 -10.77 -11.37
CA GLY A 121 -4.60 -9.36 -10.99
C GLY A 121 -3.57 -8.97 -9.92
N LEU A 122 -3.14 -7.70 -10.00
CA LEU A 122 -2.26 -7.06 -9.03
C LEU A 122 -2.91 -5.80 -8.48
N ILE A 123 -2.82 -5.62 -7.17
CA ILE A 123 -3.22 -4.38 -6.48
C ILE A 123 -1.97 -3.80 -5.84
N ILE A 124 -1.55 -2.60 -6.27
CA ILE A 124 -0.27 -2.01 -5.89
C ILE A 124 -0.42 -0.56 -5.42
N ARG A 125 0.50 -0.14 -4.55
CA ARG A 125 0.77 1.26 -4.21
C ARG A 125 2.19 1.57 -4.66
N ALA A 126 2.39 2.60 -5.46
CA ALA A 126 3.67 2.87 -6.09
C ALA A 126 3.93 4.36 -6.31
N GLU A 127 5.21 4.72 -6.43
CA GLU A 127 5.62 6.01 -6.98
C GLU A 127 5.30 6.06 -8.48
N ASN A 128 4.93 7.25 -8.98
CA ASN A 128 4.68 7.47 -10.39
C ASN A 128 6.00 7.70 -11.15
N THR A 129 6.73 6.63 -11.40
CA THR A 129 8.00 6.67 -12.14
C THR A 129 7.88 5.99 -13.51
N PRO A 130 8.76 6.30 -14.47
CA PRO A 130 8.78 5.61 -15.78
C PRO A 130 8.91 4.09 -15.64
N GLU A 131 9.73 3.62 -14.70
CA GLU A 131 9.99 2.20 -14.48
C GLU A 131 8.74 1.47 -13.97
N VAL A 132 8.01 2.08 -13.03
CA VAL A 132 6.75 1.53 -12.51
C VAL A 132 5.68 1.52 -13.60
N ARG A 133 5.58 2.59 -14.41
CA ARG A 133 4.67 2.60 -15.57
C ARG A 133 4.98 1.47 -16.54
N ALA A 134 6.26 1.30 -16.89
CA ALA A 134 6.68 0.21 -17.78
C ALA A 134 6.37 -1.17 -17.21
N ALA A 135 6.55 -1.39 -15.91
CA ALA A 135 6.21 -2.65 -15.26
C ALA A 135 4.68 -2.92 -15.27
N ILE A 136 3.86 -1.89 -15.07
CA ILE A 136 2.41 -2.01 -15.19
C ILE A 136 2.01 -2.36 -16.64
N GLU A 137 2.58 -1.67 -17.63
CA GLU A 137 2.32 -1.97 -19.05
C GLU A 137 2.70 -3.42 -19.40
N GLN A 138 3.85 -3.88 -18.92
CA GLN A 138 4.29 -5.26 -19.13
C GLN A 138 3.34 -6.27 -18.46
N ALA A 139 2.86 -6.01 -17.25
CA ALA A 139 1.88 -6.86 -16.59
C ALA A 139 0.57 -6.95 -17.40
N VAL A 140 0.07 -5.81 -17.87
CA VAL A 140 -1.15 -5.73 -18.68
C VAL A 140 -1.00 -6.46 -20.02
N GLN A 141 0.15 -6.34 -20.69
CA GLN A 141 0.46 -7.09 -21.92
C GLN A 141 0.48 -8.61 -21.69
N GLN A 142 0.79 -9.06 -20.49
CA GLN A 142 0.74 -10.46 -20.08
C GLN A 142 -0.66 -10.91 -19.63
N GLY A 143 -1.68 -10.04 -19.74
CA GLY A 143 -3.06 -10.33 -19.35
C GLY A 143 -3.35 -10.15 -17.85
N VAL A 144 -2.43 -9.56 -17.08
CA VAL A 144 -2.64 -9.30 -15.65
C VAL A 144 -3.34 -7.95 -15.48
N THR A 145 -4.49 -7.94 -14.79
CA THR A 145 -5.19 -6.70 -14.45
C THR A 145 -4.47 -5.98 -13.31
N VAL A 146 -4.12 -4.71 -13.50
CA VAL A 146 -3.48 -3.91 -12.46
C VAL A 146 -4.42 -2.85 -11.91
N ILE A 147 -4.51 -2.73 -10.59
CA ILE A 147 -5.23 -1.69 -9.84
C ILE A 147 -4.23 -0.99 -8.92
N THR A 148 -4.27 0.34 -8.90
CA THR A 148 -3.51 1.12 -7.91
C THR A 148 -4.40 1.51 -6.72
N TYR A 149 -3.82 1.62 -5.52
CA TYR A 149 -4.51 2.11 -4.34
C TYR A 149 -3.70 3.18 -3.61
N ASP A 150 -4.36 4.09 -2.92
CA ASP A 150 -3.80 5.23 -2.17
C ASP A 150 -2.95 6.19 -3.01
N ALA A 151 -1.82 5.73 -3.54
CA ALA A 151 -1.00 6.47 -4.50
C ALA A 151 -1.25 5.94 -5.91
N ASP A 152 -1.53 6.85 -6.83
CA ASP A 152 -1.83 6.51 -8.21
C ASP A 152 -0.58 6.52 -9.10
N VAL A 153 -0.68 5.81 -10.21
CA VAL A 153 0.28 5.84 -11.33
C VAL A 153 -0.48 6.22 -12.60
N PRO A 154 -0.79 7.51 -12.77
CA PRO A 154 -1.51 7.97 -13.94
C PRO A 154 -0.73 7.71 -15.23
N HIS A 155 -1.45 7.67 -16.36
CA HIS A 155 -0.88 7.38 -17.67
C HIS A 155 -0.17 6.01 -17.77
N SER A 156 -0.61 5.03 -16.97
CA SER A 156 -0.22 3.63 -17.07
C SER A 156 -1.40 2.78 -17.53
N GLY A 157 -1.14 1.54 -17.96
CA GLY A 157 -2.18 0.59 -18.39
C GLY A 157 -3.05 0.03 -17.27
N ARG A 158 -3.01 0.59 -16.05
CA ARG A 158 -3.86 0.14 -14.95
C ARG A 158 -5.34 0.25 -15.27
N LEU A 159 -6.14 -0.69 -14.75
CA LEU A 159 -7.60 -0.69 -14.94
C LEU A 159 -8.25 0.51 -14.24
N CYS A 160 -7.91 0.74 -12.98
CA CYS A 160 -8.45 1.84 -12.18
C CYS A 160 -7.55 2.18 -10.99
N HIS A 161 -7.89 3.30 -10.33
CA HIS A 161 -7.32 3.71 -9.06
C HIS A 161 -8.39 3.68 -7.97
N ALA A 162 -8.05 3.10 -6.82
CA ALA A 162 -8.88 3.10 -5.62
C ALA A 162 -8.27 4.02 -4.56
N GLY A 163 -8.75 5.26 -4.47
CA GLY A 163 -8.19 6.25 -3.57
C GLY A 163 -9.04 7.51 -3.45
N GLN A 164 -8.52 8.48 -2.73
CA GLN A 164 -9.12 9.80 -2.59
C GLN A 164 -8.81 10.67 -3.82
N ASP A 165 -9.67 11.62 -4.11
CA ASP A 165 -9.31 12.79 -4.93
C ASP A 165 -8.38 13.69 -4.12
N LEU A 166 -7.09 13.48 -4.31
CA LEU A 166 -6.03 14.09 -3.49
C LEU A 166 -5.90 15.58 -3.75
N VAL A 167 -6.12 16.01 -5.00
CA VAL A 167 -6.12 17.42 -5.37
C VAL A 167 -7.27 18.15 -4.69
N ARG A 168 -8.46 17.57 -4.71
CA ARG A 168 -9.63 18.12 -4.02
C ARG A 168 -9.44 18.13 -2.50
N ALA A 169 -8.81 17.09 -1.93
CA ALA A 169 -8.50 17.06 -0.51
C ALA A 169 -7.57 18.21 -0.10
N GLY A 170 -6.52 18.47 -0.88
CA GLY A 170 -5.63 19.62 -0.70
C GLY A 170 -6.37 20.95 -0.82
N ALA A 171 -7.22 21.11 -1.84
CA ALA A 171 -8.00 22.33 -2.02
C ALA A 171 -8.98 22.60 -0.84
N ILE A 172 -9.59 21.55 -0.28
CA ILE A 172 -10.43 21.68 0.92
C ILE A 172 -9.60 22.17 2.12
N ALA A 173 -8.42 21.58 2.33
CA ALA A 173 -7.52 21.99 3.42
C ALA A 173 -7.09 23.44 3.28
N ALA A 174 -6.76 23.91 2.07
CA ALA A 174 -6.46 25.32 1.80
C ALA A 174 -7.66 26.24 2.09
N GLY A 175 -8.88 25.83 1.72
CA GLY A 175 -10.08 26.58 2.01
C GLY A 175 -10.37 26.73 3.51
N VAL A 176 -10.01 25.73 4.32
CA VAL A 176 -10.06 25.81 5.79
C VAL A 176 -8.95 26.72 6.31
N MET A 177 -7.71 26.51 5.83
CA MET A 177 -6.55 27.31 6.26
C MET A 177 -6.75 28.80 6.00
N ALA A 178 -7.24 29.18 4.83
CA ALA A 178 -7.51 30.58 4.46
C ALA A 178 -8.55 31.29 5.34
N ARG A 179 -9.29 30.55 6.16
CA ARG A 179 -10.19 31.13 7.18
C ARG A 179 -9.51 31.36 8.53
N LEU A 180 -8.36 30.70 8.75
CA LEU A 180 -7.59 30.75 9.99
C LEU A 180 -6.44 31.76 9.91
N ILE A 181 -5.92 32.00 8.71
CA ILE A 181 -4.78 32.88 8.46
C ILE A 181 -5.21 34.11 7.65
N ARG A 182 -4.42 35.19 7.75
CA ARG A 182 -4.57 36.40 6.95
C ARG A 182 -3.21 36.86 6.43
N PRO A 183 -3.13 37.45 5.23
CA PRO A 183 -1.87 38.07 4.80
C PRO A 183 -1.41 39.13 5.82
N PRO A 184 -0.11 39.18 6.18
CA PRO A 184 1.03 38.47 5.58
C PRO A 184 1.43 37.15 6.27
N GLU A 185 0.52 36.46 6.94
CA GLU A 185 0.83 35.20 7.59
C GLU A 185 1.22 34.11 6.57
N HIS A 186 2.15 33.25 6.96
CA HIS A 186 2.70 32.21 6.12
C HIS A 186 2.25 30.81 6.58
N VAL A 187 2.12 29.88 5.62
CA VAL A 187 1.77 28.48 5.85
C VAL A 187 3.00 27.59 5.58
N LEU A 188 3.31 26.75 6.54
CA LEU A 188 4.26 25.67 6.34
C LEU A 188 3.51 24.39 5.94
N ILE A 189 3.81 23.87 4.76
CA ILE A 189 3.28 22.60 4.28
C ILE A 189 4.37 21.54 4.50
N VAL A 190 4.10 20.61 5.41
CA VAL A 190 5.00 19.48 5.69
C VAL A 190 4.43 18.25 4.99
N THR A 191 5.23 17.62 4.15
CA THR A 191 4.78 16.49 3.34
C THR A 191 5.82 15.36 3.31
N GLY A 192 5.41 14.18 2.86
CA GLY A 192 6.32 13.07 2.63
C GLY A 192 7.08 13.20 1.31
N ASN A 193 7.21 12.11 0.57
CA ASN A 193 7.90 12.07 -0.72
C ASN A 193 6.98 12.56 -1.85
N LEU A 194 7.32 13.67 -2.51
CA LEU A 194 6.53 14.27 -3.60
C LEU A 194 6.54 13.46 -4.91
N ARG A 195 7.36 12.41 -5.03
CA ARG A 195 7.24 11.44 -6.13
C ARG A 195 6.01 10.52 -5.97
N MET A 196 5.44 10.47 -4.77
CA MET A 196 4.16 9.82 -4.53
C MET A 196 3.02 10.78 -4.89
N GLU A 197 2.19 10.38 -5.84
CA GLU A 197 0.99 11.17 -6.21
C GLU A 197 0.08 11.45 -5.01
N ALA A 198 0.12 10.57 -3.99
CA ALA A 198 -0.61 10.78 -2.75
C ALA A 198 -0.21 12.06 -2.01
N HIS A 199 1.06 12.44 -2.04
CA HIS A 199 1.56 13.68 -1.42
C HIS A 199 1.48 14.85 -2.39
N LYS A 200 1.99 14.65 -3.61
CA LYS A 200 2.02 15.66 -4.65
C LYS A 200 0.63 16.25 -4.93
N GLY A 201 -0.38 15.41 -5.16
CA GLY A 201 -1.74 15.87 -5.45
C GLY A 201 -2.34 16.73 -4.34
N ARG A 202 -2.09 16.38 -3.06
CA ARG A 202 -2.54 17.22 -1.93
C ARG A 202 -1.84 18.57 -1.90
N VAL A 203 -0.53 18.61 -2.12
CA VAL A 203 0.25 19.86 -2.15
C VAL A 203 -0.20 20.73 -3.32
N ASP A 204 -0.29 20.17 -4.53
CA ASP A 204 -0.72 20.90 -5.73
C ASP A 204 -2.13 21.49 -5.57
N GLY A 205 -3.05 20.71 -5.02
CA GLY A 205 -4.41 21.17 -4.75
C GLY A 205 -4.47 22.29 -3.70
N PHE A 206 -3.67 22.17 -2.65
CA PHE A 206 -3.57 23.15 -1.59
C PHE A 206 -3.00 24.48 -2.12
N CYS A 207 -1.85 24.44 -2.76
CA CYS A 207 -1.17 25.64 -3.28
C CYS A 207 -2.04 26.38 -4.29
N ARG A 208 -2.58 25.64 -5.28
CA ARG A 208 -3.49 26.24 -6.28
C ARG A 208 -4.69 26.93 -5.63
N ARG A 209 -5.28 26.29 -4.64
CA ARG A 209 -6.46 26.87 -3.97
C ARG A 209 -6.12 28.09 -3.13
N LEU A 210 -4.97 28.17 -2.49
CA LEU A 210 -4.52 29.37 -1.80
C LEU A 210 -4.36 30.55 -2.79
N LEU A 211 -3.75 30.32 -3.95
CA LEU A 211 -3.61 31.34 -5.00
C LEU A 211 -4.97 31.82 -5.50
N GLU A 212 -5.94 30.91 -5.74
CA GLU A 212 -7.32 31.27 -6.10
C GLU A 212 -8.02 32.12 -5.04
N LEU A 213 -7.65 31.96 -3.77
CA LEU A 213 -8.20 32.72 -2.64
C LEU A 213 -7.48 34.06 -2.40
N GLY A 214 -6.53 34.42 -3.28
CA GLY A 214 -5.84 35.72 -3.26
C GLY A 214 -4.58 35.76 -2.41
N PHE A 215 -4.06 34.63 -1.96
CA PHE A 215 -2.74 34.54 -1.34
C PHE A 215 -1.68 34.53 -2.43
N SER A 216 -0.48 35.08 -2.13
CA SER A 216 0.67 35.06 -3.03
C SER A 216 1.43 33.73 -2.92
N GLU A 217 2.32 33.45 -3.87
CA GLU A 217 3.21 32.29 -3.81
C GLU A 217 4.15 32.31 -2.58
N ASP A 218 4.46 33.48 -2.07
CA ASP A 218 5.26 33.67 -0.86
C ASP A 218 4.51 33.29 0.42
N ALA A 219 3.17 33.12 0.36
CA ALA A 219 2.36 32.81 1.52
C ALA A 219 2.54 31.38 2.01
N TYR A 220 3.23 30.51 1.29
CA TYR A 220 3.45 29.15 1.74
C TYR A 220 4.86 28.66 1.43
N ARG A 221 5.32 27.72 2.24
CA ARG A 221 6.55 26.98 2.03
C ARG A 221 6.27 25.48 2.14
N VAL A 222 6.81 24.69 1.19
CA VAL A 222 6.70 23.23 1.23
C VAL A 222 8.03 22.64 1.71
N ILE A 223 7.98 21.71 2.66
CA ILE A 223 9.13 20.89 3.07
C ILE A 223 8.80 19.42 2.93
N GLU A 224 9.72 18.72 2.28
CA GLU A 224 9.67 17.28 2.06
C GLU A 224 10.47 16.55 3.15
N THR A 225 9.85 15.62 3.86
CA THR A 225 10.47 14.94 5.00
C THR A 225 10.69 13.45 4.76
N ASN A 226 10.31 12.95 3.58
CA ASN A 226 10.40 11.53 3.23
C ASN A 226 9.82 10.58 4.30
N GLU A 227 8.81 11.05 5.03
CA GLU A 227 8.12 10.31 6.10
C GLU A 227 9.05 9.94 7.29
N MET A 228 10.13 10.70 7.49
CA MET A 228 11.10 10.51 8.60
C MET A 228 10.71 11.42 9.79
N PRO A 229 10.25 10.86 10.92
CA PRO A 229 9.77 11.67 12.06
C PRO A 229 10.84 12.59 12.64
N GLU A 230 12.09 12.12 12.76
CA GLU A 230 13.22 12.88 13.29
C GLU A 230 13.53 14.08 12.42
N LEU A 231 13.65 13.86 11.12
CA LEU A 231 13.88 14.92 10.12
C LEU A 231 12.72 15.93 10.12
N THR A 232 11.49 15.45 10.26
CA THR A 232 10.30 16.31 10.32
C THR A 232 10.40 17.28 11.50
N GLY A 233 10.73 16.78 12.68
CA GLY A 233 10.89 17.62 13.89
C GLY A 233 11.98 18.67 13.75
N GLU A 234 13.14 18.29 13.21
CA GLU A 234 14.27 19.20 12.97
C GLU A 234 13.92 20.32 11.97
N LEU A 235 13.35 19.96 10.81
CA LEU A 235 12.98 20.93 9.78
C LEU A 235 11.88 21.89 10.24
N VAL A 236 10.87 21.41 10.94
CA VAL A 236 9.82 22.26 11.51
C VAL A 236 10.41 23.22 12.56
N ALA A 237 11.29 22.74 13.44
CA ALA A 237 11.96 23.58 14.44
C ALA A 237 12.85 24.65 13.79
N GLN A 238 13.58 24.32 12.74
CA GLN A 238 14.41 25.28 11.99
C GLN A 238 13.56 26.38 11.38
N VAL A 239 12.42 26.02 10.76
CA VAL A 239 11.52 27.02 10.16
C VAL A 239 10.85 27.88 11.21
N ALA A 240 10.43 27.29 12.35
CA ALA A 240 9.77 28.01 13.44
C ALA A 240 10.72 28.97 14.18
N SER A 241 12.04 28.68 14.22
CA SER A 241 13.06 29.49 14.92
C SER A 241 13.81 30.43 13.99
N GLY A 242 13.68 30.31 12.67
CA GLY A 242 14.34 31.17 11.72
C GLY A 242 13.69 32.56 11.63
N PRO A 243 14.44 33.62 11.31
CA PRO A 243 13.84 34.89 10.95
C PRO A 243 12.90 34.65 9.77
N THR A 244 11.80 35.36 9.72
CA THR A 244 10.78 35.38 8.66
C THR A 244 11.39 35.84 7.30
N ALA A 245 12.55 35.33 6.94
CA ALA A 245 13.28 35.66 5.75
C ALA A 245 12.79 34.80 4.59
N ALA A 246 12.26 35.52 3.62
CA ALA A 246 12.08 35.16 2.21
C ALA A 246 12.19 33.66 1.87
N CYS A 247 11.03 33.02 1.65
CA CYS A 247 10.97 31.74 0.95
C CYS A 247 11.63 31.88 -0.42
N THR A 248 12.84 31.38 -0.57
CA THR A 248 13.41 31.15 -1.90
C THR A 248 12.78 29.89 -2.46
N PRO A 249 12.13 29.93 -3.64
CA PRO A 249 11.69 28.74 -4.32
C PRO A 249 12.91 27.90 -4.72
N PHE A 250 12.83 26.59 -4.56
CA PHE A 250 13.78 25.63 -5.12
C PHE A 250 13.40 25.24 -6.53
#